data_28b396762ebed36d88cf0103fb31e3eb
#
_entry.id   28b396762ebed36d88cf0103fb31e3eb
#
_cell.length_a   1.000
_cell.length_b   1.000
_cell.length_c   1.000
_cell.angle_alpha   90.00
_cell.angle_beta   90.00
_cell.angle_gamma   90.00
#
_symmetry.space_group_name_H-M   'P 1'
#
loop_
_entity.id
_entity.type
_entity.pdbx_description
1 polymer ?
#
loop_
_entity_poly.entity_id
_entity_poly.type
_entity_poly.pdbx_seq_one_letter_code
_entity_poly.pdbx_strand_id
1 'polypeptide(L)'
;HDILWMGAASGHRACICNVVRICARYNNLDVLENGYGINLIPLARFALECYKDDECELFHASGEVDESNIREEELNKKMHKAIAIMQFKVEGQLIKRRPDFLMDQRLLLDKIDYEKGTITLDGKEYELKDKNFPTIDPNDPYKLTKEEEYVMEHLVTVFKYCAYLQEHIRFLFAKGHLYKVFNGMLLYHGCVPLNEDGTFREVEIEGRKYAGKELYDVLEHLARQGYYEEKDMKARKYGQDIMWFIWSNENSPVYGKAKMATFERYFLDDADLKKEKKDYYYQWYENEAVINQILEEFG
;
A
#
# COMPACT_ATOMS: atom_id res chain seq x y z
N HIS A 1 -9.06 -1.41 5.35
CA HIS A 1 -9.42 -0.42 6.35
C HIS A 1 -8.20 0.27 6.93
N ASP A 2 -7.14 -0.45 7.32
CA ASP A 2 -5.93 0.12 7.93
C ASP A 2 -5.26 1.14 7.01
N ILE A 3 -5.14 0.85 5.73
CA ILE A 3 -4.54 1.75 4.74
C ILE A 3 -5.33 3.05 4.56
N LEU A 4 -6.66 3.03 4.69
CA LEU A 4 -7.50 4.23 4.66
C LEU A 4 -7.09 5.19 5.78
N TRP A 5 -6.95 4.66 6.99
CA TRP A 5 -6.59 5.46 8.15
C TRP A 5 -5.13 5.91 8.14
N MET A 6 -4.22 5.07 7.66
CA MET A 6 -2.81 5.46 7.45
C MET A 6 -2.70 6.62 6.45
N GLY A 7 -3.43 6.55 5.33
CA GLY A 7 -3.48 7.62 4.34
C GLY A 7 -4.06 8.93 4.90
N ALA A 8 -5.16 8.85 5.64
CA ALA A 8 -5.80 10.01 6.22
C ALA A 8 -5.00 10.61 7.39
N ALA A 9 -4.34 9.78 8.21
CA ALA A 9 -3.52 10.24 9.33
C ALA A 9 -2.26 10.97 8.86
N SER A 10 -1.63 10.48 7.82
CA SER A 10 -0.33 10.96 7.35
C SER A 10 -0.40 11.90 6.14
N GLY A 11 -1.47 11.81 5.34
CA GLY A 11 -1.50 12.38 4.01
C GLY A 11 -0.52 11.70 3.04
N HIS A 12 -0.13 10.44 3.35
CA HIS A 12 0.88 9.73 2.59
C HIS A 12 0.35 9.31 1.22
N ARG A 13 0.98 9.81 0.16
CA ARG A 13 0.52 9.65 -1.24
C ARG A 13 0.33 8.19 -1.63
N ALA A 14 1.30 7.30 -1.31
CA ALA A 14 1.20 5.89 -1.64
C ALA A 14 0.04 5.19 -0.90
N CYS A 15 -0.20 5.52 0.37
CA CYS A 15 -1.34 4.99 1.12
C CYS A 15 -2.67 5.43 0.51
N ILE A 16 -2.80 6.70 0.15
CA ILE A 16 -4.01 7.26 -0.46
C ILE A 16 -4.28 6.63 -1.82
N CYS A 17 -3.27 6.54 -2.70
CA CYS A 17 -3.43 5.86 -3.99
C CYS A 17 -3.86 4.40 -3.81
N ASN A 18 -3.28 3.68 -2.83
CA ASN A 18 -3.62 2.29 -2.56
C ASN A 18 -5.08 2.14 -2.14
N VAL A 19 -5.58 3.02 -1.25
CA VAL A 19 -6.99 3.03 -0.83
C VAL A 19 -7.93 3.23 -2.01
N VAL A 20 -7.70 4.28 -2.79
CA VAL A 20 -8.58 4.60 -3.94
C VAL A 20 -8.55 3.47 -4.96
N ARG A 21 -7.37 2.90 -5.24
CA ARG A 21 -7.23 1.74 -6.14
C ARG A 21 -7.98 0.51 -5.61
N ILE A 22 -7.90 0.20 -4.32
CA ILE A 22 -8.63 -0.90 -3.72
C ILE A 22 -10.15 -0.66 -3.84
N CYS A 23 -10.62 0.55 -3.55
CA CYS A 23 -12.03 0.90 -3.70
C CYS A 23 -12.50 0.77 -5.15
N ALA A 24 -11.72 1.23 -6.13
CA ALA A 24 -12.04 1.05 -7.55
C ALA A 24 -12.10 -0.44 -7.94
N ARG A 25 -11.11 -1.24 -7.48
CA ARG A 25 -11.06 -2.68 -7.75
C ARG A 25 -12.28 -3.45 -7.25
N TYR A 26 -12.82 -3.08 -6.10
CA TYR A 26 -13.94 -3.78 -5.46
C TYR A 26 -15.28 -3.06 -5.64
N ASN A 27 -15.36 -2.10 -6.56
CA ASN A 27 -16.54 -1.28 -6.83
C ASN A 27 -17.10 -0.58 -5.57
N ASN A 28 -16.20 -0.02 -4.76
CA ASN A 28 -16.53 0.58 -3.47
C ASN A 28 -16.11 2.06 -3.39
N LEU A 29 -16.01 2.75 -4.53
CA LEU A 29 -15.67 4.20 -4.54
C LEU A 29 -16.74 5.04 -3.83
N ASP A 30 -17.99 4.59 -3.83
CA ASP A 30 -19.11 5.21 -3.12
C ASP A 30 -18.87 5.31 -1.60
N VAL A 31 -18.13 4.38 -1.02
CA VAL A 31 -17.72 4.45 0.39
C VAL A 31 -16.85 5.70 0.65
N LEU A 32 -15.99 6.07 -0.29
CA LEU A 32 -15.19 7.29 -0.18
C LEU A 32 -16.03 8.54 -0.47
N GLU A 33 -16.84 8.51 -1.53
CA GLU A 33 -17.62 9.67 -1.98
C GLU A 33 -18.84 9.92 -1.08
N ASN A 34 -19.71 8.95 -0.94
CA ASN A 34 -20.97 9.08 -0.18
C ASN A 34 -20.74 8.85 1.32
N GLY A 35 -19.83 7.94 1.71
CA GLY A 35 -19.55 7.61 3.10
C GLY A 35 -18.73 8.69 3.81
N TYR A 36 -17.69 9.23 3.16
CA TYR A 36 -16.79 10.22 3.74
C TYR A 36 -16.83 11.59 3.07
N GLY A 37 -17.56 11.75 1.96
CA GLY A 37 -17.61 13.01 1.21
C GLY A 37 -16.29 13.36 0.50
N ILE A 38 -15.48 12.36 0.18
CA ILE A 38 -14.21 12.54 -0.54
C ILE A 38 -14.51 12.78 -2.01
N ASN A 39 -14.17 13.95 -2.51
CA ASN A 39 -14.42 14.32 -3.90
C ASN A 39 -13.40 13.65 -4.83
N LEU A 40 -13.85 12.73 -5.68
CA LEU A 40 -13.05 12.02 -6.69
C LEU A 40 -13.19 12.60 -8.10
N ILE A 41 -13.95 13.68 -8.29
CA ILE A 41 -14.15 14.31 -9.62
C ILE A 41 -12.83 14.67 -10.32
N PRO A 42 -11.79 15.23 -9.65
CA PRO A 42 -10.52 15.50 -10.32
C PRO A 42 -9.85 14.23 -10.87
N LEU A 43 -9.90 13.11 -10.15
CA LEU A 43 -9.42 11.83 -10.65
C LEU A 43 -10.24 11.31 -11.83
N ALA A 44 -11.56 11.41 -11.76
CA ALA A 44 -12.47 11.01 -12.83
C ALA A 44 -12.20 11.79 -14.12
N ARG A 45 -12.06 13.11 -14.03
CA ARG A 45 -11.73 13.97 -15.19
C ARG A 45 -10.36 13.62 -15.78
N PHE A 46 -9.34 13.52 -14.94
CA PHE A 46 -8.00 13.11 -15.36
C PHE A 46 -8.03 11.76 -16.09
N ALA A 47 -8.73 10.76 -15.55
CA ALA A 47 -8.85 9.45 -16.15
C ALA A 47 -9.53 9.49 -17.51
N LEU A 48 -10.62 10.27 -17.66
CA LEU A 48 -11.32 10.44 -18.93
C LEU A 48 -10.48 11.18 -19.98
N GLU A 49 -9.63 12.10 -19.59
CA GLU A 49 -8.78 12.87 -20.51
C GLU A 49 -7.56 12.06 -20.96
N CYS A 50 -6.81 11.49 -20.01
CA CYS A 50 -5.55 10.81 -20.28
C CYS A 50 -5.70 9.35 -20.79
N TYR A 51 -6.79 8.68 -20.42
CA TYR A 51 -7.09 7.30 -20.82
C TYR A 51 -8.30 7.19 -21.76
N LYS A 52 -8.64 8.26 -22.49
CA LYS A 52 -9.83 8.33 -23.37
C LYS A 52 -9.86 7.22 -24.41
N ASP A 53 -8.70 6.93 -25.01
CA ASP A 53 -8.53 5.94 -26.09
C ASP A 53 -8.06 4.56 -25.57
N ASP A 54 -8.13 4.34 -24.26
CA ASP A 54 -7.72 3.12 -23.58
C ASP A 54 -8.95 2.40 -23.01
N GLU A 55 -9.17 1.16 -23.40
CA GLU A 55 -10.29 0.34 -22.94
C GLU A 55 -10.12 -0.10 -21.46
N CYS A 56 -8.89 -0.07 -20.93
CA CYS A 56 -8.55 -0.42 -19.56
C CYS A 56 -9.07 -1.80 -19.11
N GLU A 57 -9.06 -2.79 -20.01
CA GLU A 57 -9.70 -4.09 -19.82
C GLU A 57 -9.17 -4.89 -18.61
N LEU A 58 -7.93 -4.67 -18.20
CA LEU A 58 -7.33 -5.35 -17.03
C LEU A 58 -7.76 -4.74 -15.70
N PHE A 59 -8.50 -3.64 -15.72
CA PHE A 59 -8.85 -2.82 -14.55
C PHE A 59 -10.33 -2.83 -14.22
N HIS A 60 -11.09 -3.82 -14.72
CA HIS A 60 -12.48 -4.01 -14.33
C HIS A 60 -12.62 -4.28 -12.82
N ALA A 61 -13.75 -3.90 -12.26
CA ALA A 61 -14.06 -4.19 -10.87
C ALA A 61 -14.28 -5.69 -10.64
N SER A 62 -13.98 -6.16 -9.44
CA SER A 62 -14.31 -7.53 -9.03
C SER A 62 -15.77 -7.60 -8.59
N GLY A 63 -16.54 -8.55 -9.11
CA GLY A 63 -17.96 -8.74 -8.79
C GLY A 63 -18.83 -8.84 -10.02
N GLU A 64 -20.13 -8.97 -9.80
CA GLU A 64 -21.11 -8.94 -10.90
C GLU A 64 -21.20 -7.52 -11.46
N VAL A 65 -21.08 -7.43 -12.76
CA VAL A 65 -21.25 -6.18 -13.51
C VAL A 65 -22.73 -5.94 -13.69
N ASP A 66 -23.22 -4.80 -13.26
CA ASP A 66 -24.58 -4.36 -13.59
C ASP A 66 -24.59 -3.83 -15.04
N GLU A 67 -25.06 -4.66 -15.97
CA GLU A 67 -25.17 -4.31 -17.40
C GLU A 67 -26.01 -3.04 -17.64
N SER A 68 -26.78 -2.60 -16.65
CA SER A 68 -27.56 -1.36 -16.74
C SER A 68 -26.70 -0.09 -16.61
N ASN A 69 -25.44 -0.20 -16.15
CA ASN A 69 -24.57 0.94 -15.83
C ASN A 69 -23.19 0.91 -16.52
N ILE A 70 -23.17 0.59 -17.80
CA ILE A 70 -21.92 0.46 -18.61
C ILE A 70 -21.04 1.71 -18.53
N ARG A 71 -21.62 2.92 -18.49
CA ARG A 71 -20.84 4.16 -18.45
C ARG A 71 -20.08 4.34 -17.13
N GLU A 72 -20.67 3.93 -16.03
CA GLU A 72 -20.03 3.98 -14.71
C GLU A 72 -18.89 2.96 -14.63
N GLU A 73 -19.09 1.78 -15.18
CA GLU A 73 -18.06 0.76 -15.26
C GLU A 73 -16.85 1.21 -16.10
N GLU A 74 -17.10 1.79 -17.28
CA GLU A 74 -16.01 2.33 -18.11
C GLU A 74 -15.23 3.44 -17.39
N LEU A 75 -15.92 4.33 -16.69
CA LEU A 75 -15.29 5.35 -15.87
C LEU A 75 -14.47 4.72 -14.74
N ASN A 76 -15.02 3.73 -14.04
CA ASN A 76 -14.34 3.03 -12.96
C ASN A 76 -13.06 2.33 -13.47
N LYS A 77 -13.09 1.64 -14.62
CA LYS A 77 -11.90 1.03 -15.23
C LYS A 77 -10.78 2.06 -15.48
N LYS A 78 -11.14 3.21 -16.04
CA LYS A 78 -10.18 4.30 -16.32
C LYS A 78 -9.62 4.92 -15.03
N MET A 79 -10.46 5.20 -14.05
CA MET A 79 -10.02 5.68 -12.73
C MET A 79 -9.13 4.66 -12.02
N HIS A 80 -9.47 3.38 -12.11
CA HIS A 80 -8.70 2.29 -11.53
C HIS A 80 -7.29 2.19 -12.14
N LYS A 81 -7.17 2.22 -13.48
CA LYS A 81 -5.87 2.24 -14.16
C LYS A 81 -5.08 3.49 -13.81
N ALA A 82 -5.69 4.66 -13.88
CA ALA A 82 -5.06 5.94 -13.58
C ALA A 82 -4.45 5.94 -12.17
N ILE A 83 -5.24 5.58 -11.15
CA ILE A 83 -4.75 5.58 -9.76
C ILE A 83 -3.74 4.46 -9.50
N ALA A 84 -3.81 3.32 -10.21
CA ALA A 84 -2.82 2.26 -10.11
C ALA A 84 -1.45 2.71 -10.65
N ILE A 85 -1.42 3.39 -11.79
CA ILE A 85 -0.17 3.96 -12.34
C ILE A 85 0.40 5.03 -11.40
N MET A 86 -0.44 5.95 -10.90
CA MET A 86 -0.01 6.93 -9.91
C MET A 86 0.55 6.26 -8.65
N GLN A 87 -0.08 5.18 -8.15
CA GLN A 87 0.41 4.40 -7.02
C GLN A 87 1.82 3.87 -7.27
N PHE A 88 2.08 3.23 -8.40
CA PHE A 88 3.42 2.70 -8.72
C PHE A 88 4.47 3.80 -8.78
N LYS A 89 4.13 4.98 -9.31
CA LYS A 89 5.02 6.12 -9.34
C LYS A 89 5.38 6.62 -7.93
N VAL A 90 4.39 6.87 -7.09
CA VAL A 90 4.63 7.41 -5.74
C VAL A 90 5.24 6.38 -4.79
N GLU A 91 4.96 5.09 -4.97
CA GLU A 91 5.66 4.00 -4.28
C GLU A 91 7.13 3.93 -4.67
N GLY A 92 7.45 4.04 -5.98
CA GLY A 92 8.84 4.08 -6.44
C GLY A 92 9.59 5.30 -5.92
N GLN A 93 8.96 6.48 -5.88
CA GLN A 93 9.55 7.67 -5.25
C GLN A 93 9.85 7.44 -3.76
N LEU A 94 8.96 6.74 -3.05
CA LEU A 94 9.17 6.39 -1.64
C LEU A 94 10.34 5.42 -1.48
N ILE A 95 10.36 4.33 -2.25
CA ILE A 95 11.42 3.32 -2.19
C ILE A 95 12.78 3.96 -2.45
N LYS A 96 12.89 4.80 -3.48
CA LYS A 96 14.14 5.52 -3.79
C LYS A 96 14.63 6.45 -2.67
N ARG A 97 13.71 7.07 -1.90
CA ARG A 97 14.12 7.92 -0.75
C ARG A 97 14.29 7.15 0.56
N ARG A 98 13.88 5.87 0.60
CA ARG A 98 13.98 4.96 1.76
C ARG A 98 14.69 3.66 1.41
N PRO A 99 15.97 3.70 1.08
CA PRO A 99 16.75 2.48 0.81
C PRO A 99 16.85 1.57 2.04
N ASP A 100 16.70 2.13 3.24
CA ASP A 100 16.62 1.43 4.51
C ASP A 100 15.40 0.49 4.63
N PHE A 101 14.37 0.66 3.80
CA PHE A 101 13.22 -0.24 3.75
C PHE A 101 13.48 -1.54 2.95
N LEU A 102 14.62 -1.62 2.24
CA LEU A 102 15.07 -2.79 1.47
C LEU A 102 14.02 -3.29 0.46
N MET A 103 13.41 -2.37 -0.30
CA MET A 103 12.33 -2.67 -1.23
C MET A 103 12.68 -2.41 -2.71
N ASP A 104 13.96 -2.29 -3.06
CA ASP A 104 14.40 -1.96 -4.43
C ASP A 104 13.91 -2.98 -5.48
N GLN A 105 13.66 -4.23 -5.09
CA GLN A 105 13.05 -5.25 -5.96
C GLN A 105 11.64 -4.85 -6.43
N ARG A 106 10.98 -3.91 -5.76
CA ARG A 106 9.67 -3.36 -6.13
C ARG A 106 9.75 -2.13 -7.05
N LEU A 107 10.93 -1.69 -7.41
CA LEU A 107 11.13 -0.73 -8.48
C LEU A 107 10.92 -1.44 -9.83
N LEU A 108 9.71 -1.38 -10.37
CA LEU A 108 9.30 -2.15 -11.54
C LEU A 108 9.18 -1.30 -12.81
N LEU A 109 8.82 -0.02 -12.69
CA LEU A 109 8.58 0.83 -13.87
C LEU A 109 9.86 1.11 -14.68
N ASP A 110 11.02 1.16 -14.04
CA ASP A 110 12.32 1.33 -14.71
C ASP A 110 12.90 0.04 -15.30
N LYS A 111 12.22 -1.11 -15.09
CA LYS A 111 12.56 -2.41 -15.70
C LYS A 111 11.75 -2.71 -16.96
N ILE A 112 10.84 -1.81 -17.34
CA ILE A 112 9.98 -1.95 -18.50
C ILE A 112 10.71 -1.43 -19.76
N ASP A 113 10.74 -2.25 -20.81
CA ASP A 113 11.03 -1.80 -22.15
C ASP A 113 9.70 -1.34 -22.78
N TYR A 114 9.47 -0.03 -22.77
CA TYR A 114 8.22 0.56 -23.25
C TYR A 114 8.02 0.45 -24.77
N GLU A 115 9.10 0.29 -25.53
CA GLU A 115 9.02 0.11 -26.99
C GLU A 115 8.60 -1.32 -27.34
N LYS A 116 9.18 -2.31 -26.66
CA LYS A 116 8.81 -3.72 -26.86
C LYS A 116 7.54 -4.11 -26.11
N GLY A 117 7.19 -3.41 -25.03
CA GLY A 117 6.11 -3.78 -24.13
C GLY A 117 6.44 -5.02 -23.31
N THR A 118 7.68 -5.11 -22.81
CA THR A 118 8.16 -6.20 -21.97
C THR A 118 8.75 -5.68 -20.67
N ILE A 119 8.90 -6.54 -19.66
CA ILE A 119 9.58 -6.25 -18.40
C ILE A 119 10.59 -7.35 -18.11
N THR A 120 11.78 -6.98 -17.60
CA THR A 120 12.80 -7.94 -17.17
C THR A 120 12.80 -8.08 -15.65
N LEU A 121 12.49 -9.29 -15.17
CA LEU A 121 12.49 -9.64 -13.74
C LEU A 121 13.40 -10.84 -13.53
N ASP A 122 14.36 -10.73 -12.60
CA ASP A 122 15.32 -11.78 -12.27
C ASP A 122 16.04 -12.39 -13.50
N GLY A 123 16.36 -11.52 -14.48
CA GLY A 123 17.04 -11.90 -15.71
C GLY A 123 16.17 -12.58 -16.77
N LYS A 124 14.85 -12.71 -16.54
CA LYS A 124 13.89 -13.25 -17.49
C LYS A 124 12.98 -12.14 -18.00
N GLU A 125 12.77 -12.12 -19.34
CA GLU A 125 11.87 -11.19 -19.99
C GLU A 125 10.43 -11.74 -20.01
N TYR A 126 9.47 -10.88 -19.70
CA TYR A 126 8.03 -11.18 -19.71
C TYR A 126 7.28 -10.16 -20.55
N GLU A 127 6.34 -10.61 -21.36
CA GLU A 127 5.46 -9.74 -22.12
C GLU A 127 4.41 -9.10 -21.20
N LEU A 128 4.16 -7.80 -21.39
CA LEU A 128 3.11 -7.08 -20.69
C LEU A 128 1.77 -7.30 -21.40
N LYS A 129 0.73 -7.61 -20.64
CA LYS A 129 -0.65 -7.78 -21.13
C LYS A 129 -1.27 -6.46 -21.58
N ASP A 130 -0.86 -5.37 -21.01
CA ASP A 130 -1.23 -4.00 -21.36
C ASP A 130 0.05 -3.19 -21.52
N LYS A 131 0.23 -2.60 -22.69
CA LYS A 131 1.43 -1.86 -23.11
C LYS A 131 1.18 -0.35 -23.19
N ASN A 132 -0.04 0.08 -22.86
CA ASN A 132 -0.42 1.49 -22.95
C ASN A 132 -0.19 2.21 -21.62
N PHE A 133 0.82 3.06 -21.58
CA PHE A 133 1.21 3.86 -20.42
C PHE A 133 1.23 5.36 -20.75
N PRO A 134 0.07 6.01 -21.00
CA PRO A 134 0.03 7.36 -21.58
C PRO A 134 0.65 8.44 -20.69
N THR A 135 0.82 8.19 -19.40
CA THR A 135 1.34 9.17 -18.45
C THR A 135 2.76 8.86 -17.95
N ILE A 136 3.38 7.77 -18.43
CA ILE A 136 4.75 7.40 -18.02
C ILE A 136 5.77 7.96 -19.01
N ASP A 137 6.73 8.71 -18.51
CA ASP A 137 7.95 9.06 -19.25
C ASP A 137 8.99 7.94 -19.06
N PRO A 138 9.40 7.21 -20.12
CA PRO A 138 10.41 6.15 -19.99
C PRO A 138 11.75 6.59 -19.43
N ASN A 139 12.10 7.87 -19.55
CA ASN A 139 13.36 8.42 -19.00
C ASN A 139 13.26 8.75 -17.50
N ASP A 140 12.06 8.97 -16.98
CA ASP A 140 11.80 9.21 -15.56
C ASP A 140 10.46 8.61 -15.15
N PRO A 141 10.36 7.26 -15.11
CA PRO A 141 9.08 6.55 -15.03
C PRO A 141 8.33 6.76 -13.71
N TYR A 142 8.99 7.23 -12.68
CA TYR A 142 8.37 7.51 -11.39
C TYR A 142 7.92 8.97 -11.21
N LYS A 143 8.20 9.83 -12.18
CA LYS A 143 7.75 11.23 -12.13
C LYS A 143 6.25 11.31 -12.41
N LEU A 144 5.53 12.05 -11.56
CA LEU A 144 4.15 12.42 -11.83
C LEU A 144 4.10 13.48 -12.94
N THR A 145 3.10 13.40 -13.83
CA THR A 145 2.77 14.51 -14.73
C THR A 145 2.20 15.67 -13.92
N LYS A 146 2.04 16.82 -14.54
CA LYS A 146 1.41 17.99 -13.87
C LYS A 146 -0.04 17.70 -13.47
N GLU A 147 -0.75 16.96 -14.32
CA GLU A 147 -2.12 16.56 -14.10
C GLU A 147 -2.23 15.54 -12.96
N GLU A 148 -1.34 14.55 -12.93
CA GLU A 148 -1.23 13.59 -11.83
C GLU A 148 -0.87 14.27 -10.51
N GLU A 149 0.05 15.25 -10.51
CA GLU A 149 0.40 16.02 -9.32
C GLU A 149 -0.80 16.82 -8.79
N TYR A 150 -1.57 17.45 -9.68
CA TYR A 150 -2.80 18.14 -9.31
C TYR A 150 -3.82 17.20 -8.65
N VAL A 151 -4.06 16.02 -9.24
CA VAL A 151 -4.95 15.00 -8.66
C VAL A 151 -4.43 14.54 -7.30
N MET A 152 -3.12 14.31 -7.18
CA MET A 152 -2.51 13.84 -5.94
C MET A 152 -2.60 14.87 -4.81
N GLU A 153 -2.33 16.14 -5.09
CA GLU A 153 -2.49 17.24 -4.13
C GLU A 153 -3.94 17.38 -3.67
N HIS A 154 -4.89 17.26 -4.60
CA HIS A 154 -6.32 17.26 -4.27
C HIS A 154 -6.67 16.08 -3.34
N LEU A 155 -6.27 14.86 -3.69
CA LEU A 155 -6.55 13.67 -2.87
C LEU A 155 -5.94 13.80 -1.46
N VAL A 156 -4.69 14.24 -1.34
CA VAL A 156 -4.06 14.49 -0.03
C VAL A 156 -4.89 15.49 0.77
N THR A 157 -5.34 16.57 0.14
CA THR A 157 -6.12 17.61 0.79
C THR A 157 -7.44 17.07 1.32
N VAL A 158 -8.23 16.40 0.47
CA VAL A 158 -9.56 15.91 0.88
C VAL A 158 -9.48 14.82 1.94
N PHE A 159 -8.47 13.94 1.89
CA PHE A 159 -8.26 12.92 2.95
C PHE A 159 -7.86 13.55 4.28
N LYS A 160 -6.98 14.54 4.27
CA LYS A 160 -6.51 15.22 5.50
C LYS A 160 -7.54 16.13 6.14
N TYR A 161 -8.44 16.71 5.36
CA TYR A 161 -9.42 17.69 5.86
C TYR A 161 -10.86 17.15 5.92
N CYS A 162 -11.10 15.88 5.60
CA CYS A 162 -12.39 15.23 5.84
C CYS A 162 -12.64 15.11 7.36
N ALA A 163 -13.52 15.96 7.90
CA ALA A 163 -13.77 16.04 9.35
C ALA A 163 -14.19 14.68 9.95
N TYR A 164 -15.10 13.99 9.26
CA TYR A 164 -15.61 12.69 9.71
C TYR A 164 -14.51 11.61 9.75
N LEU A 165 -13.67 11.56 8.70
CA LEU A 165 -12.54 10.63 8.67
C LEU A 165 -11.50 10.97 9.75
N GLN A 166 -11.22 12.26 9.98
CA GLN A 166 -10.29 12.71 11.02
C GLN A 166 -10.81 12.43 12.45
N GLU A 167 -12.11 12.36 12.65
CA GLU A 167 -12.69 11.91 13.93
C GLU A 167 -12.34 10.44 14.21
N HIS A 168 -12.49 9.56 13.23
CA HIS A 168 -12.08 8.16 13.32
C HIS A 168 -10.57 8.01 13.56
N ILE A 169 -9.76 8.83 12.87
CA ILE A 169 -8.29 8.83 13.06
C ILE A 169 -7.91 9.20 14.49
N ARG A 170 -8.50 10.27 15.04
CA ARG A 170 -8.23 10.67 16.43
C ARG A 170 -8.58 9.55 17.41
N PHE A 171 -9.72 8.89 17.21
CA PHE A 171 -10.11 7.75 18.05
C PHE A 171 -9.10 6.60 17.93
N LEU A 172 -8.71 6.23 16.71
CA LEU A 172 -7.76 5.16 16.44
C LEU A 172 -6.41 5.42 17.13
N PHE A 173 -5.84 6.62 16.96
CA PHE A 173 -4.56 6.96 17.60
C PHE A 173 -4.66 7.14 19.12
N ALA A 174 -5.84 7.44 19.65
CA ALA A 174 -6.07 7.54 21.09
C ALA A 174 -6.25 6.18 21.77
N LYS A 175 -6.79 5.18 21.08
CA LYS A 175 -7.24 3.89 21.65
C LYS A 175 -6.65 2.66 20.95
N GLY A 176 -6.20 2.78 19.74
CA GLY A 176 -5.66 1.68 18.94
C GLY A 176 -4.19 1.39 19.26
N HIS A 177 -3.79 0.15 19.02
CA HIS A 177 -2.44 -0.36 19.19
C HIS A 177 -2.15 -1.38 18.08
N LEU A 178 -0.87 -1.63 17.79
CA LEU A 178 -0.47 -2.73 16.91
C LEU A 178 -0.65 -4.09 17.57
N TYR A 179 -0.55 -4.15 18.89
CA TYR A 179 -0.92 -5.32 19.72
C TYR A 179 -1.48 -4.86 21.07
N LYS A 180 -2.18 -5.74 21.75
CA LYS A 180 -2.68 -5.49 23.11
C LYS A 180 -2.80 -6.81 23.87
N VAL A 181 -2.32 -6.79 25.11
CA VAL A 181 -2.63 -7.85 26.09
C VAL A 181 -3.84 -7.40 26.92
N PHE A 182 -4.89 -8.19 26.92
CA PHE A 182 -6.10 -7.91 27.65
C PHE A 182 -6.74 -9.19 28.19
N ASN A 183 -7.01 -9.24 29.47
CA ASN A 183 -7.59 -10.42 30.17
C ASN A 183 -6.81 -11.72 29.89
N GLY A 184 -5.49 -11.68 29.87
CA GLY A 184 -4.65 -12.85 29.59
C GLY A 184 -4.66 -13.30 28.13
N MET A 185 -5.20 -12.49 27.21
CA MET A 185 -5.18 -12.74 25.77
C MET A 185 -4.26 -11.74 25.08
N LEU A 186 -3.39 -12.24 24.21
CA LEU A 186 -2.60 -11.43 23.29
C LEU A 186 -3.39 -11.21 21.99
N LEU A 187 -3.66 -9.94 21.68
CA LEU A 187 -4.40 -9.51 20.50
C LEU A 187 -3.45 -8.73 19.58
N TYR A 188 -3.31 -9.14 18.34
CA TYR A 188 -2.56 -8.43 17.30
C TYR A 188 -3.13 -8.71 15.92
N HIS A 189 -2.76 -7.88 14.93
CA HIS A 189 -3.14 -8.05 13.54
C HIS A 189 -1.95 -8.58 12.74
N GLY A 190 -2.19 -9.55 11.89
CA GLY A 190 -1.16 -10.10 10.99
C GLY A 190 -0.35 -11.22 11.62
N CYS A 191 0.92 -11.01 11.88
CA CYS A 191 1.84 -12.05 12.34
C CYS A 191 2.93 -11.48 13.26
N VAL A 192 3.59 -12.32 14.03
CA VAL A 192 4.89 -12.01 14.62
C VAL A 192 5.96 -12.48 13.63
N PRO A 193 6.77 -11.60 13.03
CA PRO A 193 7.75 -12.01 12.03
C PRO A 193 8.73 -13.05 12.54
N LEU A 194 8.77 -14.21 11.89
CA LEU A 194 9.61 -15.34 12.25
C LEU A 194 10.59 -15.71 11.13
N ASN A 195 11.70 -16.31 11.52
CA ASN A 195 12.62 -17.03 10.65
C ASN A 195 12.06 -18.43 10.31
N GLU A 196 12.69 -19.11 9.37
CA GLU A 196 12.30 -20.45 8.94
C GLU A 196 12.33 -21.48 10.07
N ASP A 197 13.22 -21.30 11.04
CA ASP A 197 13.37 -22.16 12.22
C ASP A 197 12.42 -21.84 13.39
N GLY A 198 11.52 -20.85 13.22
CA GLY A 198 10.56 -20.43 14.23
C GLY A 198 11.11 -19.40 15.24
N THR A 199 12.35 -18.97 15.13
CA THR A 199 12.91 -17.89 15.96
C THR A 199 12.40 -16.52 15.50
N PHE A 200 12.42 -15.52 16.39
CA PHE A 200 12.03 -14.15 16.03
C PHE A 200 12.98 -13.57 14.99
N ARG A 201 12.40 -12.97 13.93
CA ARG A 201 13.16 -12.28 12.90
C ARG A 201 13.61 -10.91 13.40
N GLU A 202 14.92 -10.66 13.30
CA GLU A 202 15.47 -9.33 13.52
C GLU A 202 15.19 -8.43 12.31
N VAL A 203 14.63 -7.24 12.56
CA VAL A 203 14.35 -6.21 11.58
C VAL A 203 15.11 -4.95 11.95
N GLU A 204 15.87 -4.40 11.01
CA GLU A 204 16.62 -3.17 11.23
C GLU A 204 15.72 -1.95 10.98
N ILE A 205 15.59 -1.07 11.97
CA ILE A 205 14.89 0.20 11.92
C ILE A 205 15.84 1.28 12.47
N GLU A 206 16.12 2.30 11.67
CA GLU A 206 17.04 3.40 12.04
C GLU A 206 18.43 2.90 12.53
N GLY A 207 18.95 1.84 11.91
CA GLY A 207 20.27 1.28 12.24
C GLY A 207 20.29 0.44 13.52
N ARG A 208 19.15 0.12 14.11
CA ARG A 208 19.01 -0.80 15.24
C ARG A 208 18.15 -2.00 14.87
N LYS A 209 18.46 -3.14 15.45
CA LYS A 209 17.72 -4.38 15.25
C LYS A 209 16.68 -4.56 16.34
N TYR A 210 15.47 -4.93 15.91
CA TYR A 210 14.31 -5.19 16.76
C TYR A 210 13.68 -6.52 16.36
N ALA A 211 13.13 -7.26 17.31
CA ALA A 211 12.45 -8.52 17.08
C ALA A 211 11.27 -8.67 18.05
N GLY A 212 10.36 -9.58 17.79
CA GLY A 212 9.23 -9.88 18.67
C GLY A 212 8.47 -8.62 19.09
N LYS A 213 8.25 -8.45 20.39
CA LYS A 213 7.53 -7.31 20.99
C LYS A 213 8.19 -5.97 20.71
N GLU A 214 9.53 -5.89 20.78
CA GLU A 214 10.26 -4.64 20.56
C GLU A 214 10.03 -4.10 19.13
N LEU A 215 9.86 -4.97 18.13
CA LEU A 215 9.52 -4.56 16.76
C LEU A 215 8.14 -3.89 16.71
N TYR A 216 7.15 -4.43 17.39
CA TYR A 216 5.83 -3.80 17.49
C TYR A 216 5.90 -2.44 18.19
N ASP A 217 6.63 -2.37 19.31
CA ASP A 217 6.75 -1.15 20.12
C ASP A 217 7.41 -0.02 19.30
N VAL A 218 8.50 -0.30 18.57
CA VAL A 218 9.17 0.73 17.77
C VAL A 218 8.33 1.17 16.58
N LEU A 219 7.66 0.24 15.87
CA LEU A 219 6.79 0.60 14.75
C LEU A 219 5.58 1.42 15.19
N GLU A 220 4.95 1.06 16.31
CA GLU A 220 3.86 1.86 16.89
C GLU A 220 4.36 3.25 17.30
N HIS A 221 5.50 3.35 17.98
CA HIS A 221 6.10 4.62 18.37
C HIS A 221 6.32 5.53 17.15
N LEU A 222 6.94 5.01 16.10
CA LEU A 222 7.22 5.78 14.89
C LEU A 222 5.95 6.16 14.13
N ALA A 223 4.94 5.28 14.06
CA ALA A 223 3.65 5.62 13.47
C ALA A 223 2.96 6.77 14.24
N ARG A 224 3.00 6.74 15.58
CA ARG A 224 2.49 7.83 16.43
C ARG A 224 3.29 9.12 16.24
N GLN A 225 4.61 9.05 16.11
CA GLN A 225 5.45 10.19 15.75
C GLN A 225 5.04 10.79 14.39
N GLY A 226 4.77 9.97 13.38
CA GLY A 226 4.26 10.41 12.08
C GLY A 226 2.95 11.20 12.17
N TYR A 227 2.13 10.92 13.17
CA TYR A 227 0.85 11.59 13.39
C TYR A 227 0.95 12.82 14.30
N TYR A 228 1.62 12.70 15.46
CA TYR A 228 1.62 13.72 16.51
C TYR A 228 2.78 14.71 16.46
N GLU A 229 3.90 14.39 15.78
CA GLU A 229 5.08 15.25 15.76
C GLU A 229 4.82 16.53 14.96
N GLU A 230 4.99 17.69 15.59
CA GLU A 230 4.75 19.01 14.98
C GLU A 230 6.01 19.85 14.81
N LYS A 231 7.07 19.55 15.54
CA LYS A 231 8.29 20.36 15.59
C LYS A 231 9.39 19.81 14.70
N ASP A 232 9.63 18.50 14.74
CA ASP A 232 10.61 17.83 13.89
C ASP A 232 9.94 17.26 12.63
N MET A 233 9.93 18.05 11.57
CA MET A 233 9.34 17.65 10.28
C MET A 233 10.05 16.46 9.64
N LYS A 234 11.35 16.24 9.94
CA LYS A 234 12.10 15.08 9.43
C LYS A 234 11.64 13.80 10.13
N ALA A 235 11.55 13.85 11.45
CA ALA A 235 11.04 12.75 12.26
C ALA A 235 9.58 12.42 11.91
N ARG A 236 8.73 13.45 11.77
CA ARG A 236 7.35 13.29 11.31
C ARG A 236 7.27 12.59 9.95
N LYS A 237 8.07 13.03 8.98
CA LYS A 237 8.09 12.45 7.63
C LYS A 237 8.53 10.99 7.66
N TYR A 238 9.53 10.65 8.47
CA TYR A 238 9.96 9.27 8.66
C TYR A 238 8.82 8.41 9.23
N GLY A 239 8.16 8.85 10.29
CA GLY A 239 7.01 8.15 10.87
C GLY A 239 5.84 7.97 9.89
N GLN A 240 5.60 8.93 9.00
CA GLN A 240 4.62 8.81 7.92
C GLN A 240 5.03 7.74 6.91
N ASP A 241 6.31 7.67 6.54
CA ASP A 241 6.83 6.63 5.65
C ASP A 241 6.78 5.25 6.32
N ILE A 242 6.97 5.18 7.66
CA ILE A 242 6.78 3.95 8.45
C ILE A 242 5.33 3.45 8.42
N MET A 243 4.32 4.31 8.36
CA MET A 243 2.93 3.84 8.19
C MET A 243 2.76 3.05 6.90
N TRP A 244 3.39 3.48 5.80
CA TRP A 244 3.39 2.72 4.56
C TRP A 244 4.23 1.43 4.66
N PHE A 245 5.38 1.46 5.36
CA PHE A 245 6.17 0.26 5.68
C PHE A 245 5.32 -0.79 6.40
N ILE A 246 4.58 -0.38 7.44
CA ILE A 246 3.69 -1.27 8.20
C ILE A 246 2.66 -1.94 7.28
N TRP A 247 2.17 -1.25 6.27
CA TRP A 247 1.19 -1.77 5.32
C TRP A 247 1.77 -2.71 4.26
N SER A 248 3.03 -2.56 3.85
CA SER A 248 3.52 -3.14 2.60
C SER A 248 4.84 -3.90 2.68
N ASN A 249 5.62 -3.74 3.76
CA ASN A 249 6.94 -4.36 3.86
C ASN A 249 6.85 -5.80 4.37
N GLU A 250 7.69 -6.69 3.82
CA GLU A 250 7.76 -8.11 4.21
C GLU A 250 8.14 -8.33 5.68
N ASN A 251 8.83 -7.37 6.29
CA ASN A 251 9.23 -7.41 7.68
C ASN A 251 8.19 -6.79 8.62
N SER A 252 7.05 -6.35 8.08
CA SER A 252 5.98 -5.78 8.88
C SER A 252 5.15 -6.87 9.58
N PRO A 253 4.90 -6.72 10.89
CA PRO A 253 4.02 -7.63 11.63
C PRO A 253 2.56 -7.53 11.19
N VAL A 254 2.15 -6.43 10.56
CA VAL A 254 0.78 -6.24 10.08
C VAL A 254 0.58 -6.84 8.69
N TYR A 255 1.57 -6.73 7.82
CA TYR A 255 1.45 -7.19 6.44
C TYR A 255 1.60 -8.71 6.27
N GLY A 256 2.64 -9.30 6.87
CA GLY A 256 2.86 -10.75 6.94
C GLY A 256 3.05 -11.48 5.61
N LYS A 257 3.56 -10.78 4.58
CA LYS A 257 3.81 -11.34 3.23
C LYS A 257 5.08 -10.75 2.63
N ALA A 258 5.71 -11.51 1.74
CA ALA A 258 6.96 -11.11 1.09
C ALA A 258 6.80 -9.90 0.15
N LYS A 259 5.65 -9.77 -0.51
CA LYS A 259 5.37 -8.66 -1.43
C LYS A 259 3.88 -8.46 -1.66
N MET A 260 3.52 -7.28 -2.13
CA MET A 260 2.22 -7.01 -2.74
C MET A 260 2.35 -7.11 -4.25
N ALA A 261 1.88 -8.21 -4.83
CA ALA A 261 2.00 -8.52 -6.26
C ALA A 261 0.97 -7.75 -7.13
N THR A 262 0.77 -6.46 -6.86
CA THR A 262 -0.26 -5.64 -7.53
C THR A 262 0.07 -5.45 -9.01
N PHE A 263 1.30 -5.07 -9.33
CA PHE A 263 1.75 -4.88 -10.71
C PHE A 263 1.67 -6.19 -11.49
N GLU A 264 2.18 -7.28 -10.93
CA GLU A 264 2.22 -8.59 -11.57
C GLU A 264 0.81 -9.11 -11.86
N ARG A 265 -0.16 -8.84 -10.98
CA ARG A 265 -1.56 -9.26 -11.17
C ARG A 265 -2.24 -8.55 -12.33
N TYR A 266 -1.92 -7.27 -12.56
CA TYR A 266 -2.47 -6.54 -13.70
C TYR A 266 -1.74 -6.89 -15.00
N PHE A 267 -0.42 -6.81 -15.02
CA PHE A 267 0.33 -6.72 -16.24
C PHE A 267 0.97 -8.02 -16.72
N LEU A 268 1.09 -9.03 -15.86
CA LEU A 268 1.78 -10.28 -16.20
C LEU A 268 0.84 -11.49 -16.19
N ASP A 269 1.19 -12.52 -16.98
CA ASP A 269 0.41 -13.76 -17.04
C ASP A 269 1.08 -14.94 -16.31
N ASP A 270 2.20 -14.71 -15.66
CA ASP A 270 2.94 -15.73 -14.92
C ASP A 270 2.35 -15.91 -13.50
N ALA A 271 1.85 -17.12 -13.21
CA ALA A 271 1.21 -17.45 -11.94
C ALA A 271 2.18 -17.42 -10.75
N ASP A 272 3.47 -17.73 -10.98
CA ASP A 272 4.47 -17.75 -9.90
C ASP A 272 4.83 -16.32 -9.46
N LEU A 273 4.90 -15.38 -10.42
CA LEU A 273 5.13 -13.97 -10.11
C LEU A 273 3.98 -13.34 -9.30
N LYS A 274 2.76 -13.85 -9.43
CA LYS A 274 1.57 -13.38 -8.69
C LYS A 274 1.48 -13.95 -7.27
N LYS A 275 2.32 -14.94 -6.90
CA LYS A 275 2.31 -15.52 -5.56
C LYS A 275 2.86 -14.55 -4.53
N GLU A 276 2.15 -14.41 -3.45
CA GLU A 276 2.56 -13.65 -2.27
C GLU A 276 2.92 -14.66 -1.15
N LYS A 277 4.22 -14.99 -1.04
CA LYS A 277 4.69 -15.90 0.01
C LYS A 277 4.36 -15.29 1.38
N LYS A 278 3.67 -16.05 2.22
CA LYS A 278 3.37 -15.64 3.59
C LYS A 278 4.63 -15.70 4.45
N ASP A 279 4.65 -14.94 5.55
CA ASP A 279 5.67 -15.03 6.58
C ASP A 279 5.76 -16.45 7.16
N TYR A 280 6.91 -16.83 7.66
CA TYR A 280 7.11 -18.15 8.29
C TYR A 280 6.23 -18.34 9.53
N TYR A 281 5.77 -17.27 10.17
CA TYR A 281 4.78 -17.32 11.24
C TYR A 281 3.59 -18.23 10.89
N TYR A 282 3.09 -18.19 9.64
CA TYR A 282 1.95 -19.01 9.20
C TYR A 282 2.27 -20.49 9.02
N GLN A 283 3.53 -20.91 9.19
CA GLN A 283 3.93 -22.32 9.30
C GLN A 283 4.02 -22.77 10.77
N TRP A 284 4.21 -21.82 11.68
CA TRP A 284 4.47 -22.07 13.10
C TRP A 284 3.31 -21.71 14.04
N TYR A 285 2.28 -21.03 13.57
CA TYR A 285 1.20 -20.50 14.43
C TYR A 285 0.37 -21.59 15.15
N GLU A 286 0.49 -22.88 14.79
CA GLU A 286 -0.11 -24.01 15.48
C GLU A 286 0.92 -24.80 16.34
N ASN A 287 2.18 -24.39 16.34
CA ASN A 287 3.22 -25.05 17.14
C ASN A 287 3.21 -24.49 18.57
N GLU A 288 2.91 -25.36 19.55
CA GLU A 288 2.77 -24.97 20.95
C GLU A 288 4.03 -24.31 21.52
N ALA A 289 5.24 -24.81 21.20
CA ALA A 289 6.48 -24.23 21.71
C ALA A 289 6.72 -22.81 21.18
N VAL A 290 6.46 -22.57 19.88
CA VAL A 290 6.59 -21.25 19.25
C VAL A 290 5.53 -20.29 19.78
N ILE A 291 4.30 -20.76 19.96
CA ILE A 291 3.23 -19.91 20.53
C ILE A 291 3.55 -19.54 21.97
N ASN A 292 4.04 -20.46 22.79
CA ASN A 292 4.46 -20.16 24.16
C ASN A 292 5.61 -19.16 24.18
N GLN A 293 6.61 -19.28 23.28
CA GLN A 293 7.67 -18.28 23.11
C GLN A 293 7.10 -16.89 22.80
N ILE A 294 6.11 -16.79 21.90
CA ILE A 294 5.43 -15.52 21.57
C ILE A 294 4.70 -14.99 22.81
N LEU A 295 3.95 -15.79 23.51
CA LEU A 295 3.21 -15.37 24.71
C LEU A 295 4.14 -14.88 25.82
N GLU A 296 5.26 -15.56 26.06
CA GLU A 296 6.28 -15.15 27.04
C GLU A 296 6.93 -13.82 26.64
N GLU A 297 7.18 -13.57 25.37
CA GLU A 297 7.77 -12.33 24.85
C GLU A 297 6.86 -11.13 25.05
N PHE A 298 5.56 -11.29 24.89
CA PHE A 298 4.59 -10.20 25.00
C PHE A 298 4.04 -10.00 26.45
N GLY A 299 4.22 -10.95 27.37
CA GLY A 299 3.87 -10.87 28.80
C GLY A 299 2.50 -11.40 29.09
#